data_4064a322d1a3455b01c5b3fa1d6b0ac6
#
_entry.id   4064a322d1a3455b01c5b3fa1d6b0ac6
#
_cell.length_a   1.000
_cell.length_b   1.000
_cell.length_c   1.000
_cell.angle_alpha   90.00
_cell.angle_beta   90.00
_cell.angle_gamma   90.00
#
_symmetry.space_group_name_H-M   'P 1'
#
loop_
_entity.id
_entity.type
_entity.pdbx_description
1 polymer ?
#
loop_
_entity_poly.entity_id
_entity_poly.type
_entity_poly.pdbx_seq_one_letter_code
_entity_poly.pdbx_strand_id
1 'polypeptide(L)'
;MRSVEDRYWWYQALRQHVAASIPPAPSHFFLLDAGCGTGGMLDVVRQNFPDADLTGVDASSHAIELAAARNLNATLRSANVHELPFAENNFDFVLSLDVLSHAGVDDSLATHEMHRVLRPGGRLLLNLAAFDFLKGAHDCAVDVDRRYTRPQVRALLAGANFRIERLTYWNATFMPPIALLRWLSRRRAQGDDLRSDFRSLPAFLNSLLKSVAALELRASRHVSLPFGTSLFAVARKNG
;
A
#
# COMPACT_ATOMS: atom_id res chain seq x y z
N MET A 1 -3.75 2.04 16.66
CA MET A 1 -3.45 1.93 15.23
C MET A 1 -2.78 3.21 14.71
N ARG A 2 -3.43 4.37 14.70
CA ARG A 2 -2.88 5.65 14.22
C ARG A 2 -1.47 5.99 14.72
N SER A 3 -1.20 5.87 16.03
CA SER A 3 0.12 6.19 16.63
C SER A 3 1.26 5.26 16.16
N VAL A 4 0.94 4.02 15.81
CA VAL A 4 1.90 3.05 15.26
C VAL A 4 2.20 3.40 13.81
N GLU A 5 1.16 3.64 13.00
CA GLU A 5 1.29 4.01 11.59
C GLU A 5 2.11 5.29 11.38
N ASP A 6 1.97 6.27 12.27
CA ASP A 6 2.66 7.56 12.13
C ASP A 6 4.14 7.49 12.56
N ARG A 7 4.53 6.50 13.39
CA ARG A 7 5.88 6.41 13.96
C ARG A 7 6.73 5.28 13.38
N TYR A 8 6.10 4.21 12.92
CA TYR A 8 6.84 3.04 12.47
C TYR A 8 7.49 3.27 11.10
N TRP A 9 8.77 2.99 11.01
CA TRP A 9 9.63 3.29 9.86
C TRP A 9 9.07 2.79 8.52
N TRP A 10 8.46 1.59 8.51
CA TRP A 10 7.93 0.96 7.30
C TRP A 10 6.79 1.77 6.67
N TYR A 11 5.80 2.22 7.48
CA TYR A 11 4.70 3.06 6.98
C TYR A 11 5.22 4.40 6.46
N GLN A 12 6.21 4.99 7.14
CA GLN A 12 6.82 6.23 6.69
C GLN A 12 7.57 6.05 5.36
N ALA A 13 8.31 4.94 5.20
CA ALA A 13 9.00 4.59 3.97
C ALA A 13 8.03 4.33 2.81
N LEU A 14 6.96 3.55 3.06
CA LEU A 14 5.91 3.30 2.07
C LEU A 14 5.27 4.61 1.59
N ARG A 15 4.82 5.46 2.51
CA ARG A 15 4.18 6.74 2.18
C ARG A 15 5.09 7.66 1.35
N GLN A 16 6.38 7.73 1.70
CA GLN A 16 7.37 8.48 0.93
C GLN A 16 7.58 7.86 -0.46
N HIS A 17 7.60 6.53 -0.56
CA HIS A 17 7.72 5.84 -1.83
C HIS A 17 6.54 6.13 -2.76
N VAL A 18 5.32 6.02 -2.24
CA VAL A 18 4.09 6.30 -2.98
C VAL A 18 4.05 7.76 -3.42
N ALA A 19 4.25 8.72 -2.52
CA ALA A 19 4.25 10.15 -2.86
C ALA A 19 5.29 10.49 -3.94
N ALA A 20 6.50 9.93 -3.86
CA ALA A 20 7.55 10.12 -4.86
C ALA A 20 7.28 9.38 -6.19
N SER A 21 6.29 8.49 -6.23
CA SER A 21 5.87 7.75 -7.43
C SER A 21 4.66 8.36 -8.12
N ILE A 22 4.02 9.34 -7.50
CA ILE A 22 3.05 10.21 -8.18
C ILE A 22 3.87 11.08 -9.14
N PRO A 23 3.66 10.94 -10.47
CA PRO A 23 4.42 11.71 -11.44
C PRO A 23 4.11 13.21 -11.28
N PRO A 24 4.95 14.10 -11.86
CA PRO A 24 4.62 15.51 -11.96
C PRO A 24 3.22 15.65 -12.56
N ALA A 25 2.27 15.97 -11.71
CA ALA A 25 0.87 16.14 -12.08
C ALA A 25 0.61 17.63 -12.31
N PRO A 26 -0.47 18.01 -13.00
CA PRO A 26 -1.02 19.37 -12.92
C PRO A 26 -1.13 19.78 -11.46
N SER A 27 -1.08 21.07 -11.18
CA SER A 27 -1.21 21.60 -9.81
C SER A 27 -2.49 21.12 -9.11
N HIS A 28 -3.52 20.77 -9.87
CA HIS A 28 -4.80 20.24 -9.41
C HIS A 28 -5.10 18.89 -10.05
N PHE A 29 -5.40 17.87 -9.23
CA PHE A 29 -5.79 16.52 -9.64
C PHE A 29 -6.70 15.87 -8.58
N PHE A 30 -7.44 14.85 -9.00
CA PHE A 30 -8.32 14.06 -8.16
C PHE A 30 -7.64 12.75 -7.78
N LEU A 31 -7.52 12.46 -6.47
CA LEU A 31 -6.91 11.26 -5.97
C LEU A 31 -7.87 10.51 -5.04
N LEU A 32 -8.02 9.21 -5.28
CA LEU A 32 -8.70 8.28 -4.40
C LEU A 32 -7.68 7.39 -3.69
N ASP A 33 -7.79 7.29 -2.36
CA ASP A 33 -7.13 6.26 -1.55
C ASP A 33 -8.16 5.19 -1.20
N ALA A 34 -8.11 4.05 -1.93
CA ALA A 34 -9.03 2.92 -1.79
C ALA A 34 -8.51 1.95 -0.74
N GLY A 35 -9.05 2.04 0.46
CA GLY A 35 -8.56 1.42 1.69
C GLY A 35 -7.67 2.38 2.47
N CYS A 36 -8.15 3.61 2.69
CA CYS A 36 -7.35 4.71 3.26
C CYS A 36 -6.97 4.53 4.75
N GLY A 37 -7.56 3.54 5.43
CA GLY A 37 -7.32 3.31 6.84
C GLY A 37 -7.55 4.57 7.67
N THR A 38 -6.59 4.92 8.52
CA THR A 38 -6.66 6.12 9.36
C THR A 38 -6.23 7.41 8.63
N GLY A 39 -6.14 7.42 7.30
CA GLY A 39 -5.84 8.60 6.48
C GLY A 39 -4.36 9.01 6.44
N GLY A 40 -3.46 8.13 6.85
CA GLY A 40 -2.04 8.48 6.94
C GLY A 40 -1.37 8.73 5.59
N MET A 41 -1.82 8.08 4.50
CA MET A 41 -1.33 8.36 3.16
C MET A 41 -1.91 9.66 2.61
N LEU A 42 -3.19 9.92 2.83
CA LEU A 42 -3.84 11.17 2.46
C LEU A 42 -3.15 12.39 3.10
N ASP A 43 -2.70 12.26 4.37
CA ASP A 43 -1.93 13.31 5.05
C ASP A 43 -0.62 13.62 4.29
N VAL A 44 0.13 12.60 3.90
CA VAL A 44 1.36 12.80 3.13
C VAL A 44 1.10 13.37 1.74
N VAL A 45 0.01 12.95 1.07
CA VAL A 45 -0.36 13.55 -0.22
C VAL A 45 -0.73 15.02 -0.05
N ARG A 46 -1.52 15.38 0.98
CA ARG A 46 -1.87 16.79 1.26
C ARG A 46 -0.65 17.68 1.48
N GLN A 47 0.37 17.16 2.21
CA GLN A 47 1.61 17.91 2.47
C GLN A 47 2.44 18.15 1.19
N ASN A 48 2.42 17.22 0.26
CA ASN A 48 3.21 17.31 -0.98
C ASN A 48 2.42 17.97 -2.14
N PHE A 49 1.09 17.89 -2.11
CA PHE A 49 0.19 18.35 -3.16
C PHE A 49 -1.00 19.09 -2.52
N PRO A 50 -0.80 20.35 -2.06
CA PRO A 50 -1.82 21.07 -1.30
C PRO A 50 -3.10 21.36 -2.10
N ASP A 51 -3.02 21.45 -3.42
CA ASP A 51 -4.14 21.75 -4.31
C ASP A 51 -4.88 20.49 -4.82
N ALA A 52 -4.47 19.29 -4.43
CA ALA A 52 -5.12 18.06 -4.85
C ALA A 52 -6.48 17.86 -4.18
N ASP A 53 -7.48 17.38 -4.92
CA ASP A 53 -8.75 16.91 -4.37
C ASP A 53 -8.60 15.47 -3.88
N LEU A 54 -8.64 15.31 -2.56
CA LEU A 54 -8.42 14.03 -1.90
C LEU A 54 -9.73 13.35 -1.50
N THR A 55 -9.83 12.10 -1.84
CA THR A 55 -10.91 11.22 -1.40
C THR A 55 -10.34 9.97 -0.77
N GLY A 56 -10.91 9.52 0.36
CA GLY A 56 -10.56 8.26 1.01
C GLY A 56 -11.78 7.39 1.20
N VAL A 57 -11.64 6.10 0.93
CA VAL A 57 -12.64 5.10 1.30
C VAL A 57 -12.01 3.99 2.13
N ASP A 58 -12.75 3.47 3.08
CA ASP A 58 -12.38 2.28 3.86
C ASP A 58 -13.66 1.54 4.28
N ALA A 59 -13.60 0.22 4.36
CA ALA A 59 -14.72 -0.59 4.80
C ALA A 59 -15.03 -0.39 6.31
N SER A 60 -14.02 0.01 7.10
CA SER A 60 -14.14 0.27 8.53
C SER A 60 -14.59 1.71 8.79
N SER A 61 -15.82 1.88 9.29
CA SER A 61 -16.31 3.19 9.73
C SER A 61 -15.44 3.81 10.83
N HIS A 62 -14.90 2.97 11.73
CA HIS A 62 -13.95 3.44 12.75
C HIS A 62 -12.64 3.97 12.15
N ALA A 63 -12.12 3.35 11.09
CA ALA A 63 -10.95 3.88 10.38
C ALA A 63 -11.25 5.26 9.76
N ILE A 64 -12.43 5.42 9.16
CA ILE A 64 -12.91 6.69 8.61
C ILE A 64 -13.05 7.78 9.68
N GLU A 65 -13.56 7.46 10.87
CA GLU A 65 -13.60 8.41 12.00
C GLU A 65 -12.19 8.88 12.40
N LEU A 66 -11.23 7.96 12.47
CA LEU A 66 -9.83 8.29 12.78
C LEU A 66 -9.17 9.13 11.66
N ALA A 67 -9.53 8.87 10.40
CA ALA A 67 -9.08 9.68 9.26
C ALA A 67 -9.68 11.09 9.30
N ALA A 68 -10.98 11.22 9.59
CA ALA A 68 -11.65 12.51 9.73
C ALA A 68 -11.02 13.38 10.83
N ALA A 69 -10.59 12.77 11.94
CA ALA A 69 -9.90 13.44 13.03
C ALA A 69 -8.50 13.99 12.66
N ARG A 70 -8.01 13.76 11.42
CA ARG A 70 -6.79 14.39 10.89
C ARG A 70 -7.03 15.77 10.29
N ASN A 71 -8.29 16.14 10.00
CA ASN A 71 -8.67 17.42 9.39
C ASN A 71 -7.95 17.70 8.05
N LEU A 72 -7.91 16.70 7.16
CA LEU A 72 -7.13 16.75 5.92
C LEU A 72 -7.77 17.52 4.77
N ASN A 73 -8.96 18.09 4.97
CA ASN A 73 -9.78 18.65 3.88
C ASN A 73 -9.95 17.62 2.73
N ALA A 74 -10.38 16.41 3.10
CA ALA A 74 -10.60 15.30 2.19
C ALA A 74 -12.02 14.76 2.30
N THR A 75 -12.60 14.28 1.20
CA THR A 75 -13.86 13.56 1.21
C THR A 75 -13.63 12.14 1.72
N LEU A 76 -14.25 11.78 2.84
CA LEU A 76 -14.09 10.45 3.46
C LEU A 76 -15.43 9.72 3.47
N ARG A 77 -15.41 8.44 3.06
CA ARG A 77 -16.61 7.59 3.02
C ARG A 77 -16.32 6.17 3.49
N SER A 78 -17.23 5.60 4.26
CA SER A 78 -17.22 4.14 4.49
C SER A 78 -17.79 3.45 3.26
N ALA A 79 -16.97 2.63 2.58
CA ALA A 79 -17.36 1.92 1.37
C ALA A 79 -16.46 0.69 1.14
N ASN A 80 -16.99 -0.28 0.37
CA ASN A 80 -16.25 -1.46 -0.04
C ASN A 80 -15.48 -1.19 -1.34
N VAL A 81 -14.26 -1.69 -1.45
CA VAL A 81 -13.43 -1.58 -2.66
C VAL A 81 -13.98 -2.39 -3.85
N HIS A 82 -14.90 -3.31 -3.61
CA HIS A 82 -15.60 -4.07 -4.65
C HIS A 82 -16.72 -3.28 -5.34
N GLU A 83 -17.18 -2.20 -4.72
CA GLU A 83 -18.25 -1.33 -5.24
C GLU A 83 -17.97 0.10 -4.78
N LEU A 84 -17.13 0.80 -5.52
CA LEU A 84 -16.74 2.15 -5.19
C LEU A 84 -17.88 3.13 -5.51
N PRO A 85 -18.32 3.98 -4.54
CA PRO A 85 -19.48 4.85 -4.69
C PRO A 85 -19.16 6.12 -5.51
N PHE A 86 -18.51 5.93 -6.65
CA PHE A 86 -18.10 7.00 -7.56
C PHE A 86 -18.45 6.64 -9.01
N ALA A 87 -18.67 7.68 -9.82
CA ALA A 87 -18.84 7.52 -11.25
C ALA A 87 -17.56 6.98 -11.91
N GLU A 88 -17.71 6.40 -13.10
CA GLU A 88 -16.55 6.08 -13.93
C GLU A 88 -15.77 7.32 -14.32
N ASN A 89 -14.47 7.17 -14.57
CA ASN A 89 -13.59 8.24 -15.06
C ASN A 89 -13.55 9.49 -14.14
N ASN A 90 -13.52 9.29 -12.85
CA ASN A 90 -13.60 10.37 -11.85
C ASN A 90 -12.22 10.79 -11.30
N PHE A 91 -11.25 9.89 -11.23
CA PHE A 91 -9.97 10.13 -10.57
C PHE A 91 -8.79 10.08 -11.55
N ASP A 92 -7.79 10.92 -11.31
CA ASP A 92 -6.51 10.91 -12.03
C ASP A 92 -5.56 9.88 -11.43
N PHE A 93 -5.66 9.66 -10.09
CA PHE A 93 -4.90 8.66 -9.36
C PHE A 93 -5.79 7.85 -8.42
N VAL A 94 -5.52 6.55 -8.37
CA VAL A 94 -6.06 5.65 -7.35
C VAL A 94 -4.89 5.02 -6.62
N LEU A 95 -4.90 5.06 -5.30
CA LEU A 95 -4.00 4.34 -4.43
C LEU A 95 -4.71 3.13 -3.85
N SER A 96 -4.00 2.00 -3.70
CA SER A 96 -4.47 0.86 -2.92
C SER A 96 -3.26 0.20 -2.26
N LEU A 97 -3.11 0.43 -0.96
CA LEU A 97 -1.91 0.09 -0.22
C LEU A 97 -2.22 -1.03 0.77
N ASP A 98 -1.76 -2.24 0.45
CA ASP A 98 -1.96 -3.50 1.18
C ASP A 98 -3.41 -4.00 1.29
N VAL A 99 -4.36 -3.36 0.62
CA VAL A 99 -5.79 -3.69 0.69
C VAL A 99 -6.11 -5.05 0.06
N LEU A 100 -5.59 -5.30 -1.15
CA LEU A 100 -5.91 -6.53 -1.90
C LEU A 100 -5.36 -7.80 -1.23
N SER A 101 -4.49 -7.64 -0.23
CA SER A 101 -3.91 -8.74 0.54
C SER A 101 -4.83 -9.23 1.67
N HIS A 102 -5.87 -8.48 2.05
CA HIS A 102 -6.76 -8.82 3.17
C HIS A 102 -7.73 -9.96 2.83
N ALA A 103 -8.10 -10.72 3.87
CA ALA A 103 -9.16 -11.69 3.81
C ALA A 103 -10.49 -11.02 3.40
N GLY A 104 -11.29 -11.72 2.61
CA GLY A 104 -12.58 -11.18 2.13
C GLY A 104 -12.50 -10.15 1.01
N VAL A 105 -11.30 -9.75 0.55
CA VAL A 105 -11.15 -8.90 -0.64
C VAL A 105 -10.98 -9.78 -1.88
N ASP A 106 -11.92 -9.68 -2.82
CA ASP A 106 -11.74 -10.18 -4.18
C ASP A 106 -10.86 -9.18 -4.95
N ASP A 107 -9.62 -9.54 -5.18
CA ASP A 107 -8.61 -8.68 -5.80
C ASP A 107 -8.94 -8.35 -7.26
N SER A 108 -9.54 -9.29 -7.99
CA SER A 108 -9.96 -9.06 -9.36
C SER A 108 -11.08 -8.03 -9.44
N LEU A 109 -12.14 -8.22 -8.63
CA LEU A 109 -13.28 -7.30 -8.59
C LEU A 109 -12.85 -5.90 -8.14
N ALA A 110 -12.06 -5.82 -7.07
CA ALA A 110 -11.53 -4.54 -6.58
C ALA A 110 -10.66 -3.83 -7.63
N THR A 111 -9.81 -4.57 -8.36
CA THR A 111 -8.96 -3.99 -9.40
C THR A 111 -9.77 -3.48 -10.59
N HIS A 112 -10.86 -4.17 -10.97
CA HIS A 112 -11.79 -3.69 -12.01
C HIS A 112 -12.51 -2.40 -11.57
N GLU A 113 -12.96 -2.31 -10.31
CA GLU A 113 -13.56 -1.09 -9.76
C GLU A 113 -12.58 0.08 -9.75
N MET A 114 -11.33 -0.16 -9.34
CA MET A 114 -10.26 0.86 -9.41
C MET A 114 -10.01 1.32 -10.86
N HIS A 115 -10.07 0.38 -11.83
CA HIS A 115 -9.99 0.74 -13.25
C HIS A 115 -11.19 1.55 -13.70
N ARG A 116 -12.41 1.18 -13.30
CA ARG A 116 -13.64 1.88 -13.67
C ARG A 116 -13.61 3.35 -13.26
N VAL A 117 -13.23 3.62 -12.00
CA VAL A 117 -13.24 4.99 -11.46
C VAL A 117 -12.08 5.86 -11.92
N LEU A 118 -11.00 5.28 -12.45
CA LEU A 118 -9.90 6.01 -13.05
C LEU A 118 -10.29 6.64 -14.38
N ARG A 119 -9.80 7.83 -14.66
CA ARG A 119 -9.86 8.48 -15.97
C ARG A 119 -9.01 7.73 -17.00
N PRO A 120 -9.32 7.81 -18.29
CA PRO A 120 -8.40 7.36 -19.34
C PRO A 120 -7.03 8.02 -19.16
N GLY A 121 -5.98 7.21 -19.13
CA GLY A 121 -4.63 7.69 -18.83
C GLY A 121 -4.29 7.90 -17.36
N GLY A 122 -5.26 7.79 -16.46
CA GLY A 122 -5.07 7.79 -15.00
C GLY A 122 -4.24 6.62 -14.50
N ARG A 123 -3.71 6.72 -13.30
CA ARG A 123 -2.77 5.73 -12.75
C ARG A 123 -3.26 5.11 -11.46
N LEU A 124 -3.10 3.80 -11.38
CA LEU A 124 -3.24 3.01 -10.17
C LEU A 124 -1.85 2.78 -9.57
N LEU A 125 -1.69 3.10 -8.28
CA LEU A 125 -0.51 2.79 -7.49
C LEU A 125 -0.89 1.71 -6.47
N LEU A 126 -0.25 0.56 -6.57
CA LEU A 126 -0.48 -0.59 -5.67
C LEU A 126 0.74 -0.86 -4.81
N ASN A 127 0.50 -1.15 -3.53
CA ASN A 127 1.44 -1.86 -2.68
C ASN A 127 0.82 -3.16 -2.20
N LEU A 128 1.57 -4.27 -2.28
CA LEU A 128 1.10 -5.61 -1.98
C LEU A 128 2.15 -6.37 -1.18
N ALA A 129 1.73 -7.16 -0.21
CA ALA A 129 2.61 -8.07 0.49
C ALA A 129 3.17 -9.11 -0.48
N ALA A 130 4.49 -9.38 -0.43
CA ALA A 130 5.16 -10.31 -1.33
C ALA A 130 5.45 -11.65 -0.66
N PHE A 131 5.38 -12.73 -1.46
CA PHE A 131 5.81 -14.10 -1.18
C PHE A 131 5.14 -14.77 0.04
N ASP A 132 4.36 -15.79 -0.21
CA ASP A 132 3.67 -16.58 0.83
C ASP A 132 4.62 -17.19 1.87
N PHE A 133 5.86 -17.50 1.50
CA PHE A 133 6.83 -18.02 2.45
C PHE A 133 7.26 -17.00 3.53
N LEU A 134 6.93 -15.72 3.36
CA LEU A 134 7.15 -14.67 4.37
C LEU A 134 5.96 -14.50 5.34
N LYS A 135 4.85 -15.24 5.16
CA LYS A 135 3.73 -15.21 6.10
C LYS A 135 4.18 -15.49 7.54
N GLY A 136 3.61 -14.75 8.48
CA GLY A 136 3.90 -14.90 9.90
C GLY A 136 2.78 -14.38 10.80
N ALA A 137 3.02 -14.36 12.10
CA ALA A 137 2.04 -13.95 13.10
C ALA A 137 1.46 -12.54 12.85
N HIS A 138 2.26 -11.65 12.27
CA HIS A 138 1.78 -10.31 11.90
C HIS A 138 0.66 -10.38 10.87
N ASP A 139 0.78 -11.22 9.84
CA ASP A 139 -0.25 -11.35 8.79
C ASP A 139 -1.59 -11.77 9.40
N CYS A 140 -1.56 -12.72 10.33
CA CYS A 140 -2.76 -13.14 11.06
C CYS A 140 -3.34 -11.99 11.92
N ALA A 141 -2.47 -11.19 12.54
CA ALA A 141 -2.91 -10.09 13.41
C ALA A 141 -3.53 -8.92 12.66
N VAL A 142 -3.25 -8.78 11.36
CA VAL A 142 -3.80 -7.72 10.49
C VAL A 142 -4.66 -8.28 9.35
N ASP A 143 -5.10 -9.53 9.47
CA ASP A 143 -6.03 -10.20 8.55
C ASP A 143 -5.52 -10.25 7.09
N VAL A 144 -4.21 -10.39 6.92
CA VAL A 144 -3.59 -10.61 5.60
C VAL A 144 -3.66 -12.08 5.25
N ASP A 145 -4.46 -12.41 4.24
CA ASP A 145 -4.69 -13.78 3.78
C ASP A 145 -3.79 -14.20 2.62
N ARG A 146 -3.44 -13.28 1.74
CA ARG A 146 -2.65 -13.57 0.55
C ARG A 146 -1.44 -12.67 0.40
N ARG A 147 -0.42 -13.23 -0.24
CA ARG A 147 0.78 -12.51 -0.67
C ARG A 147 1.03 -12.78 -2.14
N TYR A 148 1.69 -11.87 -2.81
CA TYR A 148 1.77 -11.84 -4.26
C TYR A 148 3.18 -12.09 -4.77
N THR A 149 3.24 -12.62 -5.99
CA THR A 149 4.43 -12.68 -6.83
C THR A 149 4.25 -11.75 -8.03
N ARG A 150 5.34 -11.37 -8.68
CA ARG A 150 5.30 -10.50 -9.86
C ARG A 150 4.43 -11.06 -11.01
N PRO A 151 4.45 -12.37 -11.34
CA PRO A 151 3.53 -12.92 -12.33
C PRO A 151 2.07 -12.79 -11.97
N GLN A 152 1.69 -13.00 -10.71
CA GLN A 152 0.30 -12.85 -10.25
C GLN A 152 -0.18 -11.41 -10.38
N VAL A 153 0.64 -10.42 -9.97
CA VAL A 153 0.28 -8.99 -10.12
C VAL A 153 0.18 -8.60 -11.59
N ARG A 154 1.04 -9.15 -12.46
CA ARG A 154 0.92 -8.93 -13.90
C ARG A 154 -0.39 -9.48 -14.47
N ALA A 155 -0.77 -10.69 -14.09
CA ALA A 155 -2.01 -11.30 -14.53
C ALA A 155 -3.22 -10.51 -14.02
N LEU A 156 -3.23 -10.10 -12.76
CA LEU A 156 -4.28 -9.31 -12.13
C LEU A 156 -4.49 -7.97 -12.87
N LEU A 157 -3.42 -7.21 -13.07
CA LEU A 157 -3.48 -5.91 -13.75
C LEU A 157 -3.84 -6.03 -15.22
N ALA A 158 -3.34 -7.06 -15.92
CA ALA A 158 -3.70 -7.33 -17.30
C ALA A 158 -5.18 -7.73 -17.44
N GLY A 159 -5.70 -8.55 -16.52
CA GLY A 159 -7.12 -8.92 -16.45
C GLY A 159 -8.05 -7.72 -16.31
N ALA A 160 -7.64 -6.71 -15.56
CA ALA A 160 -8.37 -5.46 -15.40
C ALA A 160 -8.02 -4.38 -16.45
N ASN A 161 -7.38 -4.75 -17.56
CA ASN A 161 -7.03 -3.87 -18.69
C ASN A 161 -6.08 -2.70 -18.33
N PHE A 162 -5.21 -2.90 -17.37
CA PHE A 162 -4.14 -1.95 -17.04
C PHE A 162 -2.87 -2.21 -17.87
N ARG A 163 -2.22 -1.13 -18.29
CA ARG A 163 -0.85 -1.15 -18.79
C ARG A 163 0.12 -0.89 -17.63
N ILE A 164 1.00 -1.83 -17.35
CA ILE A 164 2.01 -1.69 -16.29
C ILE A 164 3.12 -0.74 -16.76
N GLU A 165 3.30 0.37 -16.06
CA GLU A 165 4.40 1.31 -16.25
C GLU A 165 5.61 0.93 -15.39
N ARG A 166 5.35 0.42 -14.16
CA ARG A 166 6.37 -0.04 -13.23
C ARG A 166 5.86 -1.21 -12.40
N LEU A 167 6.73 -2.21 -12.19
CA LEU A 167 6.47 -3.32 -11.27
C LEU A 167 7.80 -3.78 -10.68
N THR A 168 7.99 -3.52 -9.39
CA THR A 168 9.23 -3.80 -8.68
C THR A 168 8.94 -4.36 -7.29
N TYR A 169 9.83 -5.22 -6.80
CA TYR A 169 9.88 -5.46 -5.37
C TYR A 169 10.55 -4.27 -4.68
N TRP A 170 10.28 -4.11 -3.41
CA TRP A 170 11.00 -3.19 -2.54
C TRP A 170 11.13 -3.77 -1.13
N ASN A 171 11.89 -3.09 -0.27
CA ASN A 171 12.24 -3.60 1.04
C ASN A 171 13.09 -4.89 0.95
N ALA A 172 13.97 -4.95 -0.04
CA ALA A 172 14.81 -6.08 -0.36
C ALA A 172 15.90 -6.30 0.69
N THR A 173 16.45 -5.21 1.22
CA THR A 173 17.49 -5.23 2.28
C THR A 173 17.02 -5.97 3.53
N PHE A 174 15.72 -5.88 3.86
CA PHE A 174 15.15 -6.50 5.06
C PHE A 174 14.61 -7.91 4.82
N MET A 175 14.49 -8.32 3.56
CA MET A 175 13.93 -9.65 3.24
C MET A 175 14.78 -10.81 3.76
N PRO A 176 16.12 -10.86 3.61
CA PRO A 176 16.92 -11.99 4.09
C PRO A 176 16.81 -12.22 5.60
N PRO A 177 16.98 -11.21 6.48
CA PRO A 177 16.81 -11.42 7.91
C PRO A 177 15.38 -11.83 8.29
N ILE A 178 14.35 -11.26 7.64
CA ILE A 178 12.95 -11.63 7.88
C ILE A 178 12.72 -13.09 7.44
N ALA A 179 13.18 -13.48 6.26
CA ALA A 179 13.05 -14.85 5.77
C ALA A 179 13.73 -15.86 6.71
N LEU A 180 14.93 -15.54 7.19
CA LEU A 180 15.66 -16.37 8.15
C LEU A 180 14.88 -16.50 9.47
N LEU A 181 14.37 -15.39 10.01
CA LEU A 181 13.56 -15.40 11.23
C LEU A 181 12.28 -16.24 11.05
N ARG A 182 11.59 -16.12 9.91
CA ARG A 182 10.40 -16.95 9.59
C ARG A 182 10.74 -18.42 9.46
N TRP A 183 11.87 -18.75 8.83
CA TRP A 183 12.33 -20.14 8.73
C TRP A 183 12.68 -20.75 10.10
N LEU A 184 13.37 -19.99 10.96
CA LEU A 184 13.69 -20.42 12.32
C LEU A 184 12.45 -20.57 13.20
N SER A 185 11.50 -19.64 13.10
CA SER A 185 10.25 -19.69 13.86
C SER A 185 9.39 -20.90 13.49
N ARG A 186 9.30 -21.24 12.20
CA ARG A 186 8.59 -22.45 11.74
C ARG A 186 9.19 -23.75 12.26
N ARG A 187 10.51 -23.79 12.50
CA ARG A 187 11.18 -24.96 13.08
C ARG A 187 10.98 -25.07 14.58
N ARG A 188 10.68 -23.95 15.26
CA ARG A 188 10.45 -23.90 16.71
C ARG A 188 8.98 -24.00 17.08
N ALA A 189 8.07 -24.06 16.11
CA ALA A 189 6.64 -23.93 16.32
C ALA A 189 6.06 -25.09 17.12
N GLN A 190 5.98 -24.88 18.42
CA GLN A 190 4.96 -25.36 19.33
C GLN A 190 4.84 -24.31 20.46
N GLY A 191 4.09 -23.24 20.19
CA GLY A 191 3.79 -22.23 21.19
C GLY A 191 3.08 -21.04 20.56
N ASP A 192 1.78 -20.97 20.79
CA ASP A 192 0.91 -19.85 20.42
C ASP A 192 1.37 -18.53 21.04
N ASP A 193 2.20 -17.77 20.37
CA ASP A 193 2.35 -16.35 20.67
C ASP A 193 2.03 -15.54 19.39
N LEU A 194 0.72 -15.36 19.13
CA LEU A 194 0.15 -14.55 18.05
C LEU A 194 0.38 -13.05 18.24
N ARG A 195 1.49 -12.66 18.87
CA ARG A 195 1.82 -11.26 19.05
C ARG A 195 2.36 -10.69 17.76
N SER A 196 1.76 -9.58 17.34
CA SER A 196 2.24 -8.79 16.21
C SER A 196 3.74 -8.49 16.36
N ASP A 197 4.49 -8.64 15.27
CA ASP A 197 5.93 -8.32 15.20
C ASP A 197 6.24 -6.83 15.44
N PHE A 198 5.22 -5.97 15.57
CA PHE A 198 5.34 -4.57 15.92
C PHE A 198 5.68 -4.36 17.41
N ARG A 199 6.92 -4.71 17.77
CA ARG A 199 7.50 -4.19 19.02
C ARG A 199 7.90 -2.74 18.79
N SER A 200 7.69 -1.89 19.81
CA SER A 200 8.21 -0.52 19.79
C SER A 200 9.73 -0.57 19.66
N LEU A 201 10.23 -0.21 18.48
CA LEU A 201 11.67 -0.14 18.26
C LEU A 201 12.24 1.10 18.96
N PRO A 202 13.47 1.03 19.52
CA PRO A 202 14.17 2.21 19.97
C PRO A 202 14.25 3.26 18.87
N ALA A 203 14.12 4.54 19.21
CA ALA A 203 14.03 5.63 18.25
C ALA A 203 15.22 5.67 17.28
N PHE A 204 16.43 5.39 17.74
CA PHE A 204 17.63 5.35 16.90
C PHE A 204 17.57 4.23 15.84
N LEU A 205 17.08 3.05 16.24
CA LEU A 205 16.94 1.90 15.32
C LEU A 205 15.86 2.17 14.27
N ASN A 206 14.73 2.72 14.68
CA ASN A 206 13.66 3.13 13.78
C ASN A 206 14.16 4.17 12.75
N SER A 207 14.98 5.14 13.18
CA SER A 207 15.59 6.13 12.30
C SER A 207 16.60 5.51 11.32
N LEU A 208 17.43 4.58 11.80
CA LEU A 208 18.38 3.85 10.94
C LEU A 208 17.66 3.04 9.87
N LEU A 209 16.64 2.25 10.24
CA LEU A 209 15.84 1.44 9.32
C LEU A 209 15.15 2.32 8.27
N LYS A 210 14.61 3.47 8.68
CA LYS A 210 14.05 4.47 7.77
C LYS A 210 15.08 4.99 6.76
N SER A 211 16.29 5.28 7.21
CA SER A 211 17.36 5.76 6.34
C SER A 211 17.80 4.70 5.32
N VAL A 212 17.93 3.44 5.75
CA VAL A 212 18.23 2.31 4.86
C VAL A 212 17.13 2.11 3.83
N ALA A 213 15.87 2.12 4.25
CA ALA A 213 14.73 2.02 3.35
C ALA A 213 14.71 3.18 2.33
N ALA A 214 14.97 4.41 2.78
CA ALA A 214 15.02 5.58 1.90
C ALA A 214 16.15 5.48 0.85
N LEU A 215 17.31 4.94 1.22
CA LEU A 215 18.42 4.70 0.30
C LEU A 215 18.05 3.63 -0.75
N GLU A 216 17.47 2.52 -0.31
CA GLU A 216 16.97 1.47 -1.20
C GLU A 216 15.93 2.01 -2.18
N LEU A 217 14.97 2.82 -1.69
CA LEU A 217 13.93 3.43 -2.52
C LEU A 217 14.51 4.38 -3.58
N ARG A 218 15.56 5.13 -3.25
CA ARG A 218 16.27 5.97 -4.23
C ARG A 218 16.93 5.11 -5.33
N ALA A 219 17.62 4.05 -4.94
CA ALA A 219 18.26 3.12 -5.88
C ALA A 219 17.22 2.40 -6.75
N SER A 220 16.10 1.98 -6.16
CA SER A 220 15.03 1.27 -6.87
C SER A 220 14.26 2.13 -7.88
N ARG A 221 14.43 3.46 -7.87
CA ARG A 221 13.84 4.33 -8.92
C ARG A 221 14.39 4.01 -10.32
N HIS A 222 15.63 3.56 -10.39
CA HIS A 222 16.35 3.30 -11.64
C HIS A 222 16.45 1.80 -11.98
N VAL A 223 16.25 0.94 -10.97
CA VAL A 223 16.42 -0.52 -11.12
C VAL A 223 15.23 -1.24 -10.54
N SER A 224 14.69 -2.20 -11.29
CA SER A 224 13.65 -3.10 -10.78
C SER A 224 14.28 -4.19 -9.92
N LEU A 225 14.00 -4.19 -8.62
CA LEU A 225 14.54 -5.17 -7.68
C LEU A 225 13.91 -6.55 -7.94
N PRO A 226 14.69 -7.65 -7.91
CA PRO A 226 14.19 -9.00 -8.20
C PRO A 226 13.45 -9.66 -7.04
N PHE A 227 13.61 -9.16 -5.81
CA PHE A 227 12.99 -9.67 -4.58
C PHE A 227 12.80 -8.53 -3.56
N GLY A 228 12.01 -8.77 -2.53
CA GLY A 228 11.70 -7.84 -1.43
C GLY A 228 10.48 -8.31 -0.64
N THR A 229 10.19 -7.69 0.48
CA THR A 229 9.03 -8.09 1.31
C THR A 229 7.71 -7.57 0.76
N SER A 230 7.75 -6.62 -0.15
CA SER A 230 6.57 -6.01 -0.77
C SER A 230 6.76 -5.83 -2.27
N LEU A 231 5.66 -5.81 -3.01
CA LEU A 231 5.57 -5.48 -4.43
C LEU A 231 4.93 -4.11 -4.59
N PHE A 232 5.54 -3.27 -5.41
CA PHE A 232 4.99 -1.97 -5.78
C PHE A 232 4.74 -1.92 -7.29
N ALA A 233 3.55 -1.50 -7.67
CA ALA A 233 3.17 -1.34 -9.07
C ALA A 233 2.63 0.07 -9.34
N VAL A 234 2.99 0.61 -10.50
CA VAL A 234 2.32 1.74 -11.13
C VAL A 234 1.76 1.24 -12.45
N ALA A 235 0.46 1.32 -12.59
CA ALA A 235 -0.26 0.86 -13.76
C ALA A 235 -1.17 1.95 -14.29
N ARG A 236 -1.25 2.09 -15.60
CA ARG A 236 -2.01 3.13 -16.29
C ARG A 236 -3.26 2.54 -16.91
N LYS A 237 -4.41 3.21 -16.75
CA LYS A 237 -5.61 2.88 -17.50
C LYS A 237 -5.41 3.19 -18.97
N ASN A 238 -5.64 2.20 -19.84
CA ASN A 238 -5.65 2.42 -21.28
C ASN A 238 -6.76 3.41 -21.66
N GLY A 239 -6.53 4.23 -22.65
CA GLY A 239 -7.52 5.13 -23.20
C GLY A 239 -8.56 4.41 -24.04
#